data_d8dd26e4377a6f8ee2dfe09c2f3e4663
#
_entry.id   d8dd26e4377a6f8ee2dfe09c2f3e4663
#
_cell.length_a   1.000
_cell.length_b   1.000
_cell.length_c   1.000
_cell.angle_alpha   90.00
_cell.angle_beta   90.00
_cell.angle_gamma   90.00
#
_symmetry.space_group_name_H-M   'P 1'
#
loop_
_entity.id
_entity.type
_entity.pdbx_description
1 polymer ?
#
loop_
_entity_poly.entity_id
_entity_poly.type
_entity_poly.pdbx_seq_one_letter_code
_entity_poly.pdbx_strand_id
1 'polypeptide(L)'
;AARRGGASCIVLCDTNGGCFPSEVKDITSAVMGRIDTMIGIHCHNDTGCAVANSIAAAEAGARHIQGTFLGFGERCGNANLSTVIPNMQLKLGYECLPESSMAELTSTARYIAEISNIQIHGNEPYVGNSAFAHKAGMHADGVSKVSRSFEHIDPRVVGNNRRFLMSEMAGRTSVMQKLREICPGLCKDSPETKAIIDKLKELEYEGYQFDAAETSFDLVIRRQLKQYQPFFELANFKIIGEKPVREGYNSSATIKIRVGDKEEITAAEGDGPVHAL
;
A
#
# COMPACT_ATOMS: atom_id res chain seq x y z
N ALA A 1 -3.22 17.69 40.33
CA ALA A 1 -4.19 16.71 40.81
C ALA A 1 -3.77 15.29 40.46
N ALA A 2 -3.64 14.91 39.15
CA ALA A 2 -3.36 13.54 38.71
C ALA A 2 -2.08 12.91 39.32
N ARG A 3 -0.95 13.64 39.36
CA ARG A 3 0.30 13.18 39.98
C ARG A 3 0.09 12.89 41.50
N ARG A 4 -0.61 13.78 42.21
CA ARG A 4 -0.92 13.56 43.63
C ARG A 4 -1.85 12.38 43.88
N GLY A 5 -2.63 12.01 42.86
CA GLY A 5 -3.46 10.79 42.86
C GLY A 5 -2.73 9.51 42.47
N GLY A 6 -1.41 9.57 42.21
CA GLY A 6 -0.60 8.38 41.89
C GLY A 6 -0.49 8.05 40.41
N ALA A 7 -0.86 8.95 39.49
CA ALA A 7 -0.69 8.72 38.05
C ALA A 7 0.80 8.58 37.69
N SER A 8 1.18 7.49 37.04
CA SER A 8 2.52 7.20 36.56
C SER A 8 2.82 7.88 35.20
N CYS A 9 1.79 8.20 34.43
CA CYS A 9 1.87 8.92 33.18
C CYS A 9 0.73 9.94 33.09
N ILE A 10 1.01 11.13 32.56
CA ILE A 10 0.02 12.17 32.27
C ILE A 10 0.03 12.46 30.77
N VAL A 11 -1.09 12.21 30.11
CA VAL A 11 -1.23 12.39 28.67
C VAL A 11 -1.89 13.74 28.36
N LEU A 12 -1.20 14.55 27.56
CA LEU A 12 -1.76 15.78 27.02
C LEU A 12 -2.63 15.41 25.80
N CYS A 13 -3.83 15.95 25.73
CA CYS A 13 -4.78 15.61 24.67
C CYS A 13 -5.10 16.82 23.80
N ASP A 14 -4.74 16.77 22.53
CA ASP A 14 -5.27 17.65 21.48
C ASP A 14 -6.59 17.07 20.97
N THR A 15 -7.64 17.23 21.81
CA THR A 15 -8.94 16.56 21.61
C THR A 15 -9.69 17.08 20.39
N ASN A 16 -9.53 18.35 20.03
CA ASN A 16 -10.17 18.94 18.85
C ASN A 16 -9.30 18.87 17.59
N GLY A 17 -8.06 18.40 17.72
CA GLY A 17 -7.12 18.26 16.60
C GLY A 17 -6.69 19.58 15.98
N GLY A 18 -6.79 20.69 16.74
CA GLY A 18 -6.57 22.05 16.24
C GLY A 18 -5.17 22.61 16.45
N CYS A 19 -4.34 21.96 17.25
CA CYS A 19 -2.98 22.45 17.54
C CYS A 19 -2.02 22.26 16.37
N PHE A 20 -1.04 23.14 16.30
CA PHE A 20 0.12 23.00 15.40
C PHE A 20 1.36 22.50 16.17
N PRO A 21 2.37 21.93 15.45
CA PRO A 21 3.54 21.34 16.11
C PRO A 21 4.31 22.27 17.05
N SER A 22 4.39 23.56 16.74
CA SER A 22 5.03 24.56 17.63
C SER A 22 4.29 24.73 18.95
N GLU A 23 2.95 24.80 18.92
CA GLU A 23 2.11 24.93 20.12
C GLU A 23 2.23 23.68 20.99
N VAL A 24 2.15 22.48 20.38
CA VAL A 24 2.30 21.21 21.09
C VAL A 24 3.68 21.12 21.76
N LYS A 25 4.73 21.51 21.06
CA LYS A 25 6.10 21.56 21.60
C LYS A 25 6.20 22.48 22.80
N ASP A 26 5.67 23.68 22.70
CA ASP A 26 5.73 24.71 23.77
C ASP A 26 4.91 24.25 24.99
N ILE A 27 3.69 23.76 24.78
CA ILE A 27 2.84 23.22 25.85
C ILE A 27 3.53 22.03 26.54
N THR A 28 4.05 21.08 25.77
CA THR A 28 4.73 19.89 26.31
C THR A 28 5.95 20.30 27.14
N SER A 29 6.78 21.20 26.64
CA SER A 29 7.96 21.71 27.35
C SER A 29 7.56 22.42 28.65
N ALA A 30 6.51 23.26 28.60
CA ALA A 30 6.04 24.00 29.77
C ALA A 30 5.48 23.07 30.87
N VAL A 31 4.80 21.99 30.46
CA VAL A 31 4.29 20.98 31.41
C VAL A 31 5.42 20.18 32.01
N MET A 32 6.37 19.71 31.19
CA MET A 32 7.54 18.96 31.65
C MET A 32 8.41 19.76 32.65
N GLY A 33 8.55 21.05 32.42
CA GLY A 33 9.28 21.92 33.33
C GLY A 33 8.61 22.08 34.72
N ARG A 34 7.36 21.64 34.88
CA ARG A 34 6.56 21.79 36.13
C ARG A 34 6.22 20.47 36.80
N ILE A 35 6.26 19.35 36.07
CA ILE A 35 5.76 18.07 36.52
C ILE A 35 6.82 16.99 36.31
N ASP A 36 7.30 16.43 37.39
CA ASP A 36 8.21 15.29 37.42
C ASP A 36 7.43 13.97 37.33
N THR A 37 6.93 13.65 36.14
CA THR A 37 6.14 12.43 35.85
C THR A 37 6.26 12.21 34.32
N MET A 38 6.16 10.98 33.85
CA MET A 38 6.13 10.68 32.43
C MET A 38 5.01 11.48 31.78
N ILE A 39 5.35 12.19 30.70
CA ILE A 39 4.38 12.91 29.86
C ILE A 39 4.14 12.13 28.57
N GLY A 40 2.88 12.00 28.21
CA GLY A 40 2.40 11.46 26.95
C GLY A 40 1.65 12.50 26.13
N ILE A 41 1.34 12.13 24.91
CA ILE A 41 0.58 12.93 23.94
C ILE A 41 -0.45 12.07 23.21
N HIS A 42 -1.63 12.65 23.02
CA HIS A 42 -2.72 12.09 22.20
C HIS A 42 -3.26 13.16 21.29
N CYS A 43 -3.11 13.00 19.98
CA CYS A 43 -3.52 14.03 19.00
C CYS A 43 -4.58 13.48 18.05
N HIS A 44 -5.68 14.26 17.87
CA HIS A 44 -6.59 14.10 16.75
C HIS A 44 -6.05 14.79 15.49
N ASN A 45 -6.57 14.41 14.31
CA ASN A 45 -5.99 14.76 13.02
C ASN A 45 -6.81 15.77 12.21
N ASP A 46 -7.62 16.60 12.87
CA ASP A 46 -8.57 17.51 12.21
C ASP A 46 -7.87 18.58 11.35
N THR A 47 -6.69 19.04 11.75
CA THR A 47 -5.82 19.92 10.94
C THR A 47 -4.84 19.17 10.06
N GLY A 48 -4.85 17.82 10.04
CA GLY A 48 -3.86 17.00 9.35
C GLY A 48 -2.49 16.96 10.04
N CYS A 49 -2.36 17.45 11.27
CA CYS A 49 -1.08 17.60 11.96
C CYS A 49 -0.81 16.55 13.05
N ALA A 50 -1.70 15.59 13.29
CA ALA A 50 -1.57 14.67 14.44
C ALA A 50 -0.23 13.93 14.50
N VAL A 51 0.31 13.46 13.38
CA VAL A 51 1.62 12.80 13.30
C VAL A 51 2.73 13.79 13.68
N ALA A 52 2.72 14.98 13.08
CA ALA A 52 3.73 16.01 13.34
C ALA A 52 3.67 16.51 14.79
N ASN A 53 2.46 16.67 15.33
CA ASN A 53 2.21 17.05 16.73
C ASN A 53 2.77 15.99 17.68
N SER A 54 2.55 14.71 17.42
CA SER A 54 3.07 13.60 18.24
C SER A 54 4.60 13.57 18.24
N ILE A 55 5.22 13.81 17.10
CA ILE A 55 6.69 13.91 16.95
C ILE A 55 7.21 15.13 17.71
N ALA A 56 6.60 16.30 17.56
CA ALA A 56 7.00 17.51 18.26
C ALA A 56 6.93 17.36 19.79
N ALA A 57 5.91 16.67 20.30
CA ALA A 57 5.79 16.34 21.71
C ALA A 57 6.94 15.42 22.18
N ALA A 58 7.28 14.39 21.39
CA ALA A 58 8.39 13.49 21.70
C ALA A 58 9.75 14.22 21.72
N GLU A 59 9.99 15.11 20.74
CA GLU A 59 11.20 15.96 20.72
C GLU A 59 11.24 16.92 21.93
N ALA A 60 10.07 17.38 22.41
CA ALA A 60 9.95 18.18 23.63
C ALA A 60 10.13 17.37 24.92
N GLY A 61 10.23 16.04 24.83
CA GLY A 61 10.51 15.15 25.96
C GLY A 61 9.38 14.20 26.35
N ALA A 62 8.21 14.23 25.70
CA ALA A 62 7.19 13.21 25.92
C ALA A 62 7.74 11.80 25.61
N ARG A 63 7.34 10.80 26.42
CA ARG A 63 7.82 9.41 26.27
C ARG A 63 6.70 8.41 26.05
N HIS A 64 5.47 8.87 25.96
CA HIS A 64 4.32 8.06 25.65
C HIS A 64 3.50 8.72 24.53
N ILE A 65 3.35 8.03 23.40
CA ILE A 65 2.54 8.50 22.27
C ILE A 65 1.35 7.57 22.13
N GLN A 66 0.16 8.15 22.08
CA GLN A 66 -1.06 7.43 21.77
C GLN A 66 -1.50 7.74 20.34
N GLY A 67 -1.90 6.71 19.65
CA GLY A 67 -2.41 6.79 18.28
C GLY A 67 -3.03 5.47 17.87
N THR A 68 -3.40 5.36 16.62
CA THR A 68 -3.98 4.14 16.04
C THR A 68 -3.30 3.80 14.73
N PHE A 69 -3.18 2.51 14.40
CA PHE A 69 -2.76 2.13 13.06
C PHE A 69 -3.75 2.68 12.04
N LEU A 70 -3.22 3.17 10.92
CA LEU A 70 -4.01 3.79 9.84
C LEU A 70 -4.81 5.02 10.27
N GLY A 71 -4.57 5.54 11.48
CA GLY A 71 -5.19 6.77 11.96
C GLY A 71 -6.66 6.64 12.35
N PHE A 72 -7.15 5.44 12.65
CA PHE A 72 -8.54 5.27 13.10
C PHE A 72 -8.89 6.19 14.26
N GLY A 73 -10.11 6.71 14.25
CA GLY A 73 -10.63 7.56 15.32
C GLY A 73 -11.79 8.43 14.86
N GLU A 74 -12.31 9.21 15.78
CA GLU A 74 -13.41 10.13 15.51
C GLU A 74 -13.01 11.22 14.51
N ARG A 75 -13.97 11.69 13.73
CA ARG A 75 -13.85 12.77 12.73
C ARG A 75 -12.76 12.48 11.70
N CYS A 76 -11.59 13.15 11.81
CA CYS A 76 -10.42 12.94 10.91
C CYS A 76 -9.41 11.92 11.45
N GLY A 77 -9.74 11.25 12.55
CA GLY A 77 -8.93 10.20 13.16
C GLY A 77 -7.90 10.68 14.16
N ASN A 78 -7.04 9.77 14.56
CA ASN A 78 -5.94 9.97 15.52
C ASN A 78 -4.58 10.04 14.80
N ALA A 79 -3.52 10.26 15.56
CA ALA A 79 -2.16 10.12 15.04
C ALA A 79 -1.96 8.71 14.48
N ASN A 80 -1.59 8.64 13.20
CA ASN A 80 -1.38 7.37 12.50
C ASN A 80 -0.07 6.71 12.92
N LEU A 81 -0.16 5.63 13.70
CA LEU A 81 1.03 4.89 14.18
C LEU A 81 1.82 4.24 13.04
N SER A 82 1.18 3.88 11.91
CA SER A 82 1.90 3.39 10.74
C SER A 82 2.86 4.42 10.16
N THR A 83 2.69 5.69 10.50
CA THR A 83 3.57 6.81 10.10
C THR A 83 4.43 7.31 11.25
N VAL A 84 3.86 7.40 12.48
CA VAL A 84 4.61 7.87 13.66
C VAL A 84 5.80 6.95 13.96
N ILE A 85 5.58 5.63 14.02
CA ILE A 85 6.60 4.64 14.40
C ILE A 85 7.82 4.70 13.46
N PRO A 86 7.69 4.60 12.13
CA PRO A 86 8.86 4.65 11.26
C PRO A 86 9.53 6.04 11.24
N ASN A 87 8.79 7.13 11.42
CA ASN A 87 9.40 8.44 11.57
C ASN A 87 10.27 8.52 12.84
N MET A 88 9.74 8.08 13.96
CA MET A 88 10.46 8.09 15.23
C MET A 88 11.71 7.20 15.18
N GLN A 89 11.57 5.97 14.66
CA GLN A 89 12.67 5.01 14.68
C GLN A 89 13.69 5.23 13.56
N LEU A 90 13.23 5.38 12.30
CA LEU A 90 14.13 5.42 11.15
C LEU A 90 14.72 6.80 10.88
N LYS A 91 14.08 7.88 11.36
CA LYS A 91 14.52 9.26 11.11
C LYS A 91 15.10 9.93 12.33
N LEU A 92 14.56 9.65 13.50
CA LEU A 92 14.92 10.34 14.74
C LEU A 92 15.70 9.45 15.73
N GLY A 93 15.85 8.15 15.44
CA GLY A 93 16.67 7.23 16.24
C GLY A 93 16.06 6.82 17.58
N TYR A 94 14.75 6.97 17.76
CA TYR A 94 14.06 6.43 18.93
C TYR A 94 13.84 4.92 18.80
N GLU A 95 13.93 4.20 19.87
CA GLU A 95 13.58 2.77 19.90
C GLU A 95 12.09 2.61 20.21
N CYS A 96 11.27 2.39 19.16
CA CYS A 96 9.81 2.18 19.30
C CYS A 96 9.44 0.70 19.26
N LEU A 97 10.11 -0.07 18.41
CA LEU A 97 9.89 -1.49 18.16
C LEU A 97 11.23 -2.22 18.07
N PRO A 98 11.29 -3.54 18.32
CA PRO A 98 12.43 -4.35 17.92
C PRO A 98 12.73 -4.14 16.42
N GLU A 99 14.00 -4.04 16.07
CA GLU A 99 14.43 -3.74 14.68
C GLU A 99 13.84 -4.72 13.67
N SER A 100 13.77 -6.01 14.03
CA SER A 100 13.16 -7.07 13.21
C SER A 100 11.66 -6.86 12.92
N SER A 101 10.95 -6.15 13.79
CA SER A 101 9.50 -5.92 13.66
C SER A 101 9.16 -4.78 12.69
N MET A 102 10.11 -3.93 12.32
CA MET A 102 9.86 -2.83 11.38
C MET A 102 9.49 -3.35 9.98
N ALA A 103 10.05 -4.47 9.57
CA ALA A 103 9.73 -5.11 8.30
C ALA A 103 8.29 -5.65 8.22
N GLU A 104 7.61 -5.80 9.37
CA GLU A 104 6.22 -6.25 9.44
C GLU A 104 5.21 -5.08 9.41
N LEU A 105 5.67 -3.84 9.33
CA LEU A 105 4.80 -2.66 9.41
C LEU A 105 3.71 -2.67 8.33
N THR A 106 4.09 -2.95 7.09
CA THR A 106 3.15 -2.97 5.95
C THR A 106 2.18 -4.15 6.03
N SER A 107 2.65 -5.34 6.39
CA SER A 107 1.80 -6.54 6.54
C SER A 107 0.80 -6.35 7.70
N THR A 108 1.25 -5.79 8.81
CA THR A 108 0.40 -5.45 9.96
C THR A 108 -0.68 -4.43 9.59
N ALA A 109 -0.32 -3.36 8.89
CA ALA A 109 -1.28 -2.36 8.44
C ALA A 109 -2.35 -2.97 7.50
N ARG A 110 -1.94 -3.84 6.59
CA ARG A 110 -2.86 -4.57 5.68
C ARG A 110 -3.79 -5.50 6.45
N TYR A 111 -3.25 -6.26 7.41
CA TYR A 111 -4.04 -7.14 8.24
C TYR A 111 -5.11 -6.37 9.04
N ILE A 112 -4.72 -5.25 9.67
CA ILE A 112 -5.66 -4.39 10.41
C ILE A 112 -6.73 -3.82 9.49
N ALA A 113 -6.37 -3.38 8.28
CA ALA A 113 -7.34 -2.88 7.30
C ALA A 113 -8.34 -3.97 6.89
N GLU A 114 -7.86 -5.19 6.65
CA GLU A 114 -8.69 -6.34 6.27
C GLU A 114 -9.71 -6.70 7.36
N ILE A 115 -9.26 -6.89 8.61
CA ILE A 115 -10.18 -7.22 9.72
C ILE A 115 -11.16 -6.09 10.05
N SER A 116 -10.78 -4.84 9.73
CA SER A 116 -11.63 -3.66 9.91
C SER A 116 -12.54 -3.38 8.71
N ASN A 117 -12.43 -4.19 7.65
CA ASN A 117 -13.14 -4.04 6.38
C ASN A 117 -12.99 -2.64 5.76
N ILE A 118 -11.77 -2.10 5.76
CA ILE A 118 -11.43 -0.83 5.13
C ILE A 118 -10.34 -1.03 4.09
N GLN A 119 -10.30 -0.12 3.13
CA GLN A 119 -9.24 -0.07 2.14
C GLN A 119 -8.15 0.93 2.54
N ILE A 120 -6.88 0.49 2.55
CA ILE A 120 -5.74 1.40 2.71
C ILE A 120 -5.65 2.30 1.47
N HIS A 121 -5.55 3.61 1.67
CA HIS A 121 -5.28 4.53 0.57
C HIS A 121 -3.92 4.22 -0.06
N GLY A 122 -3.86 4.23 -1.40
CA GLY A 122 -2.63 3.91 -2.12
C GLY A 122 -1.45 4.82 -1.75
N ASN A 123 -1.72 6.07 -1.41
CA ASN A 123 -0.75 7.09 -1.00
C ASN A 123 -0.51 7.17 0.51
N GLU A 124 -0.98 6.19 1.29
CA GLU A 124 -0.70 6.15 2.73
C GLU A 124 0.81 6.07 2.98
N PRO A 125 1.39 6.99 3.78
CA PRO A 125 2.83 6.99 4.02
C PRO A 125 3.34 5.65 4.52
N TYR A 126 4.49 5.21 4.01
CA TYR A 126 5.18 3.95 4.29
C TYR A 126 4.46 2.67 3.84
N VAL A 127 3.15 2.53 4.08
CA VAL A 127 2.41 1.26 3.95
C VAL A 127 1.52 1.18 2.70
N GLY A 128 1.21 2.31 2.09
CA GLY A 128 0.37 2.38 0.90
C GLY A 128 1.05 1.77 -0.33
N ASN A 129 0.24 1.25 -1.24
CA ASN A 129 0.73 0.62 -2.47
C ASN A 129 1.48 1.58 -3.40
N SER A 130 1.21 2.88 -3.30
CA SER A 130 1.86 3.93 -4.10
C SER A 130 2.94 4.69 -3.33
N ALA A 131 3.18 4.37 -2.05
CA ALA A 131 4.14 5.09 -1.20
C ALA A 131 5.57 5.11 -1.78
N PHE A 132 5.93 4.06 -2.55
CA PHE A 132 7.21 3.92 -3.23
C PHE A 132 7.03 3.62 -4.72
N ALA A 133 6.01 4.24 -5.32
CA ALA A 133 5.71 4.09 -6.73
C ALA A 133 6.28 5.26 -7.55
N HIS A 134 6.96 4.96 -8.64
CA HIS A 134 7.58 5.93 -9.54
C HIS A 134 6.95 5.83 -10.93
N LYS A 135 6.33 6.90 -11.39
CA LYS A 135 5.62 6.94 -12.69
C LYS A 135 6.45 7.58 -13.81
N ALA A 136 7.24 8.58 -13.51
CA ALA A 136 8.01 9.31 -14.50
C ALA A 136 9.32 8.59 -14.86
N GLY A 137 9.64 8.49 -16.15
CA GLY A 137 10.86 7.83 -16.63
C GLY A 137 12.15 8.42 -16.02
N MET A 138 12.19 9.74 -15.78
CA MET A 138 13.33 10.43 -15.12
C MET A 138 13.45 10.01 -13.65
N HIS A 139 12.34 9.84 -12.91
CA HIS A 139 12.35 9.36 -11.54
C HIS A 139 12.80 7.88 -11.48
N ALA A 140 12.26 7.05 -12.37
CA ALA A 140 12.65 5.65 -12.46
C ALA A 140 14.15 5.48 -12.78
N ASP A 141 14.69 6.27 -13.71
CA ASP A 141 16.13 6.29 -14.03
C ASP A 141 16.97 6.80 -12.83
N GLY A 142 16.53 7.86 -12.17
CA GLY A 142 17.19 8.39 -10.98
C GLY A 142 17.25 7.38 -9.84
N VAL A 143 16.12 6.75 -9.50
CA VAL A 143 16.03 5.70 -8.46
C VAL A 143 16.90 4.50 -8.79
N SER A 144 16.95 4.08 -10.08
CA SER A 144 17.78 2.94 -10.50
C SER A 144 19.28 3.20 -10.33
N LYS A 145 19.71 4.45 -10.45
CA LYS A 145 21.11 4.88 -10.26
C LYS A 145 21.45 5.15 -8.80
N VAL A 146 20.58 5.91 -8.13
CA VAL A 146 20.72 6.29 -6.72
C VAL A 146 19.33 6.32 -6.08
N SER A 147 18.95 5.27 -5.36
CA SER A 147 17.60 5.15 -4.77
C SER A 147 17.25 6.35 -3.86
N ARG A 148 18.23 6.85 -3.08
CA ARG A 148 18.05 8.01 -2.18
C ARG A 148 17.69 9.33 -2.87
N SER A 149 17.78 9.40 -4.20
CA SER A 149 17.39 10.63 -4.92
C SER A 149 15.89 10.91 -4.88
N PHE A 150 15.07 9.87 -4.79
CA PHE A 150 13.59 9.96 -4.78
C PHE A 150 12.92 9.11 -3.70
N GLU A 151 13.69 8.33 -2.93
CA GLU A 151 13.19 7.52 -1.82
C GLU A 151 13.87 7.93 -0.53
N HIS A 152 13.08 8.25 0.46
CA HIS A 152 13.60 8.70 1.75
C HIS A 152 14.08 7.55 2.65
N ILE A 153 13.73 6.31 2.32
CA ILE A 153 14.20 5.03 2.92
C ILE A 153 14.18 3.93 1.85
N ASP A 154 14.81 2.79 2.13
CA ASP A 154 14.56 1.56 1.37
C ASP A 154 13.18 1.01 1.75
N PRO A 155 12.26 0.80 0.80
CA PRO A 155 10.91 0.28 1.08
C PRO A 155 10.89 -1.02 1.87
N ARG A 156 11.87 -1.89 1.65
CA ARG A 156 11.97 -3.21 2.31
C ARG A 156 12.10 -3.10 3.83
N VAL A 157 12.65 -2.00 4.33
CA VAL A 157 12.79 -1.77 5.78
C VAL A 157 11.44 -1.76 6.49
N VAL A 158 10.38 -1.32 5.80
CA VAL A 158 8.99 -1.28 6.31
C VAL A 158 8.10 -2.37 5.69
N GLY A 159 8.69 -3.38 5.05
CA GLY A 159 7.96 -4.49 4.41
C GLY A 159 7.17 -4.08 3.16
N ASN A 160 7.49 -2.93 2.57
CA ASN A 160 6.90 -2.48 1.31
C ASN A 160 7.85 -2.74 0.13
N ASN A 161 7.40 -2.48 -1.09
CA ASN A 161 8.16 -2.70 -2.30
C ASN A 161 8.18 -1.43 -3.17
N ARG A 162 9.32 -1.23 -3.85
CA ARG A 162 9.41 -0.25 -4.93
C ARG A 162 8.56 -0.72 -6.11
N ARG A 163 7.84 0.22 -6.73
CA ARG A 163 7.05 -0.04 -7.92
C ARG A 163 7.36 0.98 -9.00
N PHE A 164 7.40 0.51 -10.24
CA PHE A 164 7.48 1.37 -11.40
C PHE A 164 6.15 1.29 -12.14
N LEU A 165 5.40 2.40 -12.08
CA LEU A 165 4.10 2.45 -12.73
C LEU A 165 4.30 2.68 -14.22
N MET A 166 3.62 1.87 -15.01
CA MET A 166 3.56 2.03 -16.46
C MET A 166 2.50 3.07 -16.81
N SER A 167 2.87 4.07 -17.59
CA SER A 167 1.94 5.10 -18.07
C SER A 167 2.12 5.29 -19.56
N GLU A 168 1.15 5.93 -20.21
CA GLU A 168 1.23 6.33 -21.62
C GLU A 168 2.52 7.08 -21.98
N MET A 169 3.13 7.73 -20.98
CA MET A 169 4.43 8.41 -21.06
C MET A 169 5.57 7.53 -20.59
N ALA A 170 5.32 6.24 -20.26
CA ALA A 170 6.38 5.34 -19.83
C ALA A 170 7.35 5.14 -21.00
N GLY A 171 8.46 5.83 -20.94
CA GLY A 171 9.50 5.74 -21.94
C GLY A 171 10.05 4.32 -22.01
N ARG A 172 10.70 3.99 -23.11
CA ARG A 172 11.39 2.71 -23.38
C ARG A 172 12.17 2.16 -22.18
N THR A 173 12.64 3.06 -21.28
CA THR A 173 13.41 2.74 -20.08
C THR A 173 12.58 1.98 -19.02
N SER A 174 11.34 2.39 -18.77
CA SER A 174 10.47 1.74 -17.75
C SER A 174 10.02 0.36 -18.22
N VAL A 175 9.67 0.21 -19.51
CA VAL A 175 9.37 -1.09 -20.12
C VAL A 175 10.60 -2.00 -20.02
N MET A 176 11.80 -1.48 -20.31
CA MET A 176 13.04 -2.23 -20.22
C MET A 176 13.38 -2.69 -18.81
N GLN A 177 13.07 -1.90 -17.80
CA GLN A 177 13.31 -2.28 -16.42
C GLN A 177 12.42 -3.46 -16.03
N LYS A 178 11.15 -3.42 -16.38
CA LYS A 178 10.21 -4.53 -16.13
C LYS A 178 10.57 -5.79 -16.96
N LEU A 179 11.01 -5.60 -18.20
CA LEU A 179 11.51 -6.70 -19.04
C LEU A 179 12.71 -7.41 -18.42
N ARG A 180 13.63 -6.67 -17.76
CA ARG A 180 14.78 -7.27 -17.09
C ARG A 180 14.40 -8.09 -15.86
N GLU A 181 13.32 -7.73 -15.17
CA GLU A 181 12.79 -8.52 -14.05
C GLU A 181 12.24 -9.87 -14.55
N ILE A 182 11.51 -9.87 -15.67
CA ILE A 182 10.87 -11.07 -16.24
C ILE A 182 11.88 -11.90 -17.08
N CYS A 183 12.72 -11.22 -17.85
CA CYS A 183 13.71 -11.84 -18.76
C CYS A 183 15.04 -11.09 -18.70
N PRO A 184 15.93 -11.43 -17.72
CA PRO A 184 17.22 -10.75 -17.52
C PRO A 184 18.16 -10.73 -18.74
N GLY A 185 17.97 -11.65 -19.69
CA GLY A 185 18.80 -11.77 -20.90
C GLY A 185 18.36 -10.93 -22.09
N LEU A 186 17.26 -10.20 -22.01
CA LEU A 186 16.74 -9.40 -23.13
C LEU A 186 17.52 -8.08 -23.28
N CYS A 187 18.07 -7.89 -24.47
CA CYS A 187 18.77 -6.65 -24.84
C CYS A 187 17.78 -5.55 -25.24
N LYS A 188 18.15 -4.29 -24.96
CA LYS A 188 17.34 -3.09 -25.23
C LYS A 188 16.91 -2.95 -26.71
N ASP A 189 17.75 -3.40 -27.61
CA ASP A 189 17.57 -3.25 -29.06
C ASP A 189 17.25 -4.58 -29.76
N SER A 190 16.85 -5.61 -28.99
CA SER A 190 16.43 -6.89 -29.57
C SER A 190 15.09 -6.78 -30.31
N PRO A 191 14.87 -7.59 -31.37
CA PRO A 191 13.58 -7.64 -32.08
C PRO A 191 12.39 -7.94 -31.15
N GLU A 192 12.61 -8.79 -30.15
CA GLU A 192 11.59 -9.19 -29.17
C GLU A 192 11.18 -7.99 -28.31
N THR A 193 12.16 -7.20 -27.84
CA THR A 193 11.90 -5.99 -27.06
C THR A 193 11.08 -4.99 -27.87
N LYS A 194 11.40 -4.82 -29.15
CA LYS A 194 10.64 -3.94 -30.04
C LYS A 194 9.20 -4.43 -30.22
N ALA A 195 9.03 -5.74 -30.48
CA ALA A 195 7.70 -6.33 -30.65
C ALA A 195 6.82 -6.19 -29.40
N ILE A 196 7.40 -6.33 -28.19
CA ILE A 196 6.70 -6.12 -26.92
C ILE A 196 6.25 -4.67 -26.78
N ILE A 197 7.15 -3.71 -27.04
CA ILE A 197 6.84 -2.27 -26.97
C ILE A 197 5.73 -1.90 -27.95
N ASP A 198 5.81 -2.39 -29.18
CA ASP A 198 4.82 -2.12 -30.21
C ASP A 198 3.45 -2.72 -29.83
N LYS A 199 3.42 -3.94 -29.27
CA LYS A 199 2.18 -4.56 -28.77
C LYS A 199 1.58 -3.82 -27.58
N LEU A 200 2.39 -3.34 -26.65
CA LEU A 200 1.91 -2.53 -25.53
C LEU A 200 1.27 -1.23 -26.01
N LYS A 201 1.87 -0.54 -26.97
CA LYS A 201 1.29 0.67 -27.57
C LYS A 201 -0.02 0.39 -28.29
N GLU A 202 -0.12 -0.74 -28.99
CA GLU A 202 -1.36 -1.16 -29.65
C GLU A 202 -2.48 -1.35 -28.62
N LEU A 203 -2.19 -2.06 -27.51
CA LEU A 203 -3.14 -2.28 -26.43
C LEU A 203 -3.53 -0.97 -25.72
N GLU A 204 -2.57 -0.07 -25.48
CA GLU A 204 -2.87 1.26 -24.93
C GLU A 204 -3.78 2.07 -25.87
N TYR A 205 -3.55 2.00 -27.17
CA TYR A 205 -4.42 2.63 -28.16
C TYR A 205 -5.83 2.03 -28.18
N GLU A 206 -5.97 0.74 -27.88
CA GLU A 206 -7.26 0.05 -27.69
C GLU A 206 -7.94 0.40 -26.36
N GLY A 207 -7.29 1.18 -25.49
CA GLY A 207 -7.82 1.63 -24.19
C GLY A 207 -7.39 0.81 -22.99
N TYR A 208 -6.47 -0.14 -23.12
CA TYR A 208 -5.91 -0.87 -21.98
C TYR A 208 -4.99 0.04 -21.17
N GLN A 209 -5.11 -0.07 -19.83
CA GLN A 209 -4.26 0.65 -18.88
C GLN A 209 -3.56 -0.35 -17.97
N PHE A 210 -2.23 -0.27 -17.87
CA PHE A 210 -1.41 -1.20 -17.11
C PHE A 210 -0.91 -0.61 -15.78
N ASP A 211 -1.26 0.63 -15.44
CA ASP A 211 -0.76 1.36 -14.26
C ASP A 211 -0.96 0.61 -12.92
N ALA A 212 -2.08 -0.12 -12.79
CA ALA A 212 -2.40 -0.93 -11.62
C ALA A 212 -2.55 -2.43 -11.93
N ALA A 213 -2.19 -2.85 -13.16
CA ALA A 213 -2.39 -4.19 -13.68
C ALA A 213 -1.07 -4.88 -14.01
N GLU A 214 -0.12 -4.91 -13.06
CA GLU A 214 1.23 -5.46 -13.25
C GLU A 214 1.21 -6.90 -13.78
N THR A 215 0.34 -7.76 -13.25
CA THR A 215 0.22 -9.14 -13.70
C THR A 215 -0.31 -9.24 -15.14
N SER A 216 -1.22 -8.37 -15.53
CA SER A 216 -1.70 -8.30 -16.92
C SER A 216 -0.59 -7.87 -17.87
N PHE A 217 0.23 -6.92 -17.46
CA PHE A 217 1.42 -6.51 -18.18
C PHE A 217 2.42 -7.67 -18.34
N ASP A 218 2.71 -8.40 -17.27
CA ASP A 218 3.58 -9.59 -17.29
C ASP A 218 3.04 -10.65 -18.25
N LEU A 219 1.72 -10.87 -18.28
CA LEU A 219 1.09 -11.82 -19.21
C LEU A 219 1.26 -11.39 -20.68
N VAL A 220 1.15 -10.09 -21.00
CA VAL A 220 1.41 -9.58 -22.35
C VAL A 220 2.85 -9.91 -22.76
N ILE A 221 3.82 -9.62 -21.89
CA ILE A 221 5.24 -9.94 -22.15
C ILE A 221 5.44 -11.43 -22.39
N ARG A 222 4.95 -12.29 -21.49
CA ARG A 222 5.10 -13.74 -21.60
C ARG A 222 4.46 -14.30 -22.87
N ARG A 223 3.32 -13.76 -23.30
CA ARG A 223 2.67 -14.14 -24.56
C ARG A 223 3.53 -13.75 -25.76
N GLN A 224 4.10 -12.56 -25.79
CA GLN A 224 5.01 -12.12 -26.87
C GLN A 224 6.30 -12.96 -26.93
N LEU A 225 6.82 -13.37 -25.79
CA LEU A 225 7.99 -14.23 -25.69
C LEU A 225 7.68 -15.72 -25.89
N LYS A 226 6.42 -16.10 -26.16
CA LYS A 226 5.95 -17.49 -26.28
C LYS A 226 6.25 -18.34 -25.04
N GLN A 227 6.31 -17.70 -23.87
CA GLN A 227 6.52 -18.34 -22.55
C GLN A 227 5.22 -18.56 -21.78
N TYR A 228 4.10 -18.13 -22.35
CA TYR A 228 2.78 -18.33 -21.75
C TYR A 228 2.23 -19.69 -22.16
N GLN A 229 1.92 -20.50 -21.15
CA GLN A 229 1.17 -21.74 -21.31
C GLN A 229 -0.14 -21.61 -20.53
N PRO A 230 -1.31 -21.68 -21.18
CA PRO A 230 -2.58 -21.67 -20.49
C PRO A 230 -2.73 -22.95 -19.66
N PHE A 231 -3.24 -22.85 -18.45
CA PHE A 231 -3.55 -24.00 -17.62
C PHE A 231 -4.76 -24.76 -18.15
N PHE A 232 -5.66 -24.08 -18.85
CA PHE A 232 -6.84 -24.64 -19.49
C PHE A 232 -7.25 -23.78 -20.68
N GLU A 233 -8.05 -24.34 -21.55
CA GLU A 233 -8.78 -23.64 -22.60
C GLU A 233 -10.25 -23.52 -22.23
N LEU A 234 -10.80 -22.31 -22.23
CA LEU A 234 -12.24 -22.09 -22.02
C LEU A 234 -12.98 -22.36 -23.34
N ALA A 235 -13.72 -23.47 -23.41
CA ALA A 235 -14.50 -23.81 -24.59
C ALA A 235 -15.81 -23.01 -24.65
N ASN A 236 -16.58 -22.98 -23.58
CA ASN A 236 -17.74 -22.12 -23.41
C ASN A 236 -18.15 -21.99 -21.94
N PHE A 237 -19.03 -21.03 -21.65
CA PHE A 237 -19.72 -20.92 -20.39
C PHE A 237 -21.13 -20.38 -20.59
N LYS A 238 -22.00 -20.69 -19.64
CA LYS A 238 -23.36 -20.16 -19.54
C LYS A 238 -23.61 -19.72 -18.12
N ILE A 239 -24.18 -18.52 -17.95
CA ILE A 239 -24.58 -17.99 -16.65
C ILE A 239 -26.09 -17.74 -16.69
N ILE A 240 -26.79 -18.12 -15.62
CA ILE A 240 -28.21 -17.87 -15.41
C ILE A 240 -28.32 -17.09 -14.10
N GLY A 241 -28.86 -15.89 -14.17
CA GLY A 241 -29.23 -15.09 -13.00
C GLY A 241 -30.72 -15.19 -12.72
N GLU A 242 -31.10 -15.26 -11.46
CA GLU A 242 -32.50 -15.34 -11.03
C GLU A 242 -32.89 -14.11 -10.21
N LYS A 243 -34.11 -13.59 -10.50
CA LYS A 243 -34.75 -12.51 -9.73
C LYS A 243 -36.27 -12.72 -9.71
N PRO A 244 -36.93 -12.70 -8.55
CA PRO A 244 -36.36 -12.52 -7.22
C PRO A 244 -35.48 -13.68 -6.78
N VAL A 245 -34.47 -13.39 -5.94
CA VAL A 245 -33.70 -14.46 -5.30
C VAL A 245 -34.59 -15.22 -4.35
N ARG A 246 -34.72 -16.55 -4.57
CA ARG A 246 -35.27 -17.46 -3.61
C ARG A 246 -34.19 -17.87 -2.62
N GLU A 247 -34.48 -18.70 -1.65
CA GLU A 247 -33.45 -19.19 -0.72
C GLU A 247 -32.23 -19.74 -1.49
N GLY A 248 -31.01 -19.24 -1.22
CA GLY A 248 -29.77 -19.66 -1.84
C GLY A 248 -29.10 -18.59 -2.70
N TYR A 249 -28.30 -19.01 -3.65
CA TYR A 249 -27.55 -18.16 -4.53
C TYR A 249 -28.41 -17.61 -5.68
N ASN A 250 -28.06 -16.40 -6.16
CA ASN A 250 -28.83 -15.72 -7.21
C ASN A 250 -28.31 -16.00 -8.63
N SER A 251 -27.23 -16.74 -8.77
CA SER A 251 -26.64 -17.07 -10.05
C SER A 251 -26.15 -18.50 -10.09
N SER A 252 -26.35 -19.15 -11.22
CA SER A 252 -25.74 -20.44 -11.53
C SER A 252 -24.90 -20.32 -12.81
N ALA A 253 -23.80 -21.04 -12.86
CA ALA A 253 -22.93 -21.09 -14.04
C ALA A 253 -22.64 -22.54 -14.43
N THR A 254 -22.57 -22.77 -15.75
CA THR A 254 -22.02 -24.00 -16.33
C THR A 254 -20.82 -23.60 -17.15
N ILE A 255 -19.68 -24.24 -16.95
CA ILE A 255 -18.45 -23.99 -17.67
C ILE A 255 -17.95 -25.27 -18.34
N LYS A 256 -17.45 -25.14 -19.56
CA LYS A 256 -16.76 -26.21 -20.28
C LYS A 256 -15.34 -25.77 -20.54
N ILE A 257 -14.39 -26.54 -20.01
CA ILE A 257 -12.95 -26.30 -20.16
C ILE A 257 -12.26 -27.52 -20.75
N ARG A 258 -11.10 -27.28 -21.35
CA ARG A 258 -10.18 -28.35 -21.78
C ARG A 258 -8.86 -28.19 -21.01
N VAL A 259 -8.41 -29.29 -20.40
CA VAL A 259 -7.13 -29.37 -19.68
C VAL A 259 -6.32 -30.52 -20.30
N GLY A 260 -5.31 -30.17 -21.08
CA GLY A 260 -4.62 -31.16 -21.92
C GLY A 260 -5.58 -31.81 -22.90
N ASP A 261 -5.67 -33.15 -22.88
CA ASP A 261 -6.58 -33.94 -23.74
C ASP A 261 -7.96 -34.20 -23.13
N LYS A 262 -8.24 -33.67 -21.92
CA LYS A 262 -9.50 -33.89 -21.22
C LYS A 262 -10.42 -32.69 -21.35
N GLU A 263 -11.68 -32.93 -21.68
CA GLU A 263 -12.77 -31.96 -21.55
C GLU A 263 -13.53 -32.21 -20.26
N GLU A 264 -13.78 -31.13 -19.51
CA GLU A 264 -14.58 -31.14 -18.29
C GLU A 264 -15.73 -30.16 -18.41
N ILE A 265 -16.90 -30.58 -17.93
CA ILE A 265 -18.08 -29.72 -17.78
C ILE A 265 -18.45 -29.74 -16.31
N THR A 266 -18.54 -28.58 -15.71
CA THR A 266 -18.95 -28.43 -14.33
C THR A 266 -19.96 -27.30 -14.18
N ALA A 267 -20.73 -27.33 -13.09
CA ALA A 267 -21.68 -26.28 -12.76
C ALA A 267 -21.55 -25.94 -11.28
N ALA A 268 -21.79 -24.67 -10.97
CA ALA A 268 -21.79 -24.15 -9.60
C ALA A 268 -22.80 -23.02 -9.44
N GLU A 269 -23.14 -22.73 -8.19
CA GLU A 269 -23.98 -21.59 -7.81
C GLU A 269 -23.16 -20.58 -7.02
N GLY A 270 -23.54 -19.30 -7.08
CA GLY A 270 -22.86 -18.21 -6.38
C GLY A 270 -23.76 -17.00 -6.20
N ASP A 271 -23.33 -16.08 -5.33
CA ASP A 271 -24.03 -14.82 -5.04
C ASP A 271 -24.07 -13.84 -6.23
N GLY A 272 -23.35 -14.17 -7.28
CA GLY A 272 -23.31 -13.41 -8.52
C GLY A 272 -22.61 -14.18 -9.63
N PRO A 273 -22.65 -13.67 -10.88
CA PRO A 273 -22.14 -14.38 -12.06
C PRO A 273 -20.65 -14.75 -11.95
N VAL A 274 -19.83 -13.87 -11.38
CA VAL A 274 -18.39 -14.11 -11.22
C VAL A 274 -18.11 -15.14 -10.13
N HIS A 275 -18.92 -15.14 -9.04
CA HIS A 275 -18.78 -16.12 -7.97
C HIS A 275 -19.24 -17.51 -8.42
N ALA A 276 -20.23 -17.58 -9.31
CA ALA A 276 -20.72 -18.86 -9.84
C ALA A 276 -19.73 -19.49 -10.84
N LEU A 277 -18.98 -18.69 -11.61
CA LEU A 277 -17.89 -19.14 -12.51
C LEU A 277 -16.62 -19.51 -11.76
#